data_8d02f2024f14db174e491aff79a682bb
#
_entry.id   8d02f2024f14db174e491aff79a682bb
#
_cell.length_a   1.000
_cell.length_b   1.000
_cell.length_c   1.000
_cell.angle_alpha   90.00
_cell.angle_beta   90.00
_cell.angle_gamma   90.00
#
_symmetry.space_group_name_H-M   'P 1'
#
loop_
_entity.id
_entity.type
_entity.pdbx_description
1 polymer ?
#
loop_
_entity_poly.entity_id
_entity_poly.type
_entity_poly.pdbx_seq_one_letter_code
_entity_poly.pdbx_strand_id
1 'polypeptide(L)'
;MSLVGNDNHAVSNVHEPLQHPRLHLIRRQSVHFTSSDSLVSSVSSNEGVGWSRSNDALLPDGEIQISIPSDKGESREREEWSSPLEFLFSCISMSVGLGNVWRFPFIAYENGGGAFLIPYLIVFTFIGRPLYFMELALGQFSSYGMVKVWKVLPAFKGVGYGFAFGTWSIVTYYCSIMATTTFYFVQSFFPVLPWSFCDPTWSNDLCVDSSGSTSNISTLNAQSSSEQYFNNYVLNRYDNIENGIGLPDWRLAICLLFSWVVLFLTLFKGVKISGKVSYFTALFPYVVLITLLVRGLTLSGSSTGILYFITPQWEKLLEPKVWYNAVVQVFFSMGIGTGTMQMFSSFNNFKHNIYRDAWIINLMDTFTSLLAGCTIFAILGYLAHELDTDIESVVRSGPGLAFVSYPDVIAKFSVAPQVFAAIFFLMLFTLGLGSASAMTGSVITVVCDQFPKFKKFYVALVTCIIGYLLGLVYITPGGQWILELVDYFGGGFLIFMLALIETIAINWIYGMRNLVRDIDFMLDRKLGIYWKFCWVFFIPVSLTSILLYSLIGMPLPTVQGVSFPYIAYVCGWMLPFIALSCIPIGFIHAVYCSTASTLFERVKETFKSKPSWGPMNETYHKAWLLCKH
;
A
#
# COMPACT_ATOMS: atom_id res chain seq x y z
N MET A 1 -60.22 -30.06 11.77
CA MET A 1 -60.75 -30.99 10.84
C MET A 1 -59.58 -31.49 10.03
N SER A 2 -58.96 -32.57 10.43
CA SER A 2 -59.16 -34.02 10.13
C SER A 2 -58.98 -34.29 8.62
N LEU A 3 -58.21 -35.19 8.12
CA LEU A 3 -57.60 -36.48 8.46
C LEU A 3 -56.72 -36.84 7.26
N VAL A 4 -55.45 -37.35 7.45
CA VAL A 4 -55.03 -38.74 7.49
C VAL A 4 -55.12 -39.53 6.15
N GLY A 5 -54.01 -40.20 5.83
CA GLY A 5 -53.92 -41.42 5.01
C GLY A 5 -52.70 -41.44 4.08
N ASN A 6 -51.61 -41.97 4.47
CA ASN A 6 -50.93 -43.26 4.26
C ASN A 6 -51.32 -43.98 2.95
N ASP A 7 -50.33 -44.35 2.12
CA ASP A 7 -49.71 -45.65 2.05
C ASP A 7 -48.87 -45.86 0.77
N ASN A 8 -47.80 -46.60 0.99
CA ASN A 8 -46.86 -47.27 0.13
C ASN A 8 -47.37 -47.82 -1.21
N HIS A 9 -46.51 -47.84 -2.23
CA HIS A 9 -46.00 -49.10 -2.81
C HIS A 9 -44.91 -48.85 -3.87
N ALA A 10 -43.86 -49.63 -3.76
CA ALA A 10 -42.80 -49.83 -4.73
C ALA A 10 -43.31 -50.57 -5.98
N VAL A 11 -42.68 -50.31 -7.14
CA VAL A 11 -42.30 -51.33 -8.14
C VAL A 11 -41.31 -50.74 -9.16
N SER A 12 -40.27 -51.53 -9.38
CA SER A 12 -39.20 -51.56 -10.35
C SER A 12 -39.61 -51.44 -11.82
N ASN A 13 -38.73 -50.84 -12.67
CA ASN A 13 -38.09 -51.49 -13.84
C ASN A 13 -37.46 -50.44 -14.76
N VAL A 14 -36.13 -50.53 -14.94
CA VAL A 14 -35.42 -50.94 -16.16
C VAL A 14 -35.80 -50.20 -17.46
N HIS A 15 -34.89 -49.36 -17.93
CA HIS A 15 -34.43 -49.34 -19.32
C HIS A 15 -33.08 -48.65 -19.49
N GLU A 16 -32.23 -49.29 -20.24
CA GLU A 16 -30.84 -49.00 -20.61
C GLU A 16 -30.72 -47.92 -21.73
N PRO A 17 -29.48 -47.61 -22.23
CA PRO A 17 -28.97 -46.24 -22.29
C PRO A 17 -28.84 -45.71 -23.73
N LEU A 18 -28.81 -44.37 -23.86
CA LEU A 18 -28.41 -43.68 -25.09
C LEU A 18 -26.95 -43.29 -25.02
N GLN A 19 -26.18 -43.73 -25.98
CA GLN A 19 -24.77 -43.50 -26.23
C GLN A 19 -24.48 -42.04 -26.51
N HIS A 20 -23.47 -41.46 -25.84
CA HIS A 20 -22.80 -40.24 -26.22
C HIS A 20 -21.31 -40.48 -26.52
N PRO A 21 -20.69 -39.69 -27.44
CA PRO A 21 -19.43 -40.05 -28.07
C PRO A 21 -18.22 -39.77 -27.16
N ARG A 22 -17.22 -40.61 -27.35
CA ARG A 22 -15.94 -40.66 -26.64
C ARG A 22 -15.15 -39.34 -26.77
N LEU A 23 -14.94 -38.66 -25.64
CA LEU A 23 -13.86 -37.71 -25.44
C LEU A 23 -12.60 -38.47 -25.03
N HIS A 24 -11.53 -38.30 -25.80
CA HIS A 24 -10.21 -38.85 -25.46
C HIS A 24 -9.71 -38.23 -24.14
N LEU A 25 -9.69 -39.00 -23.10
CA LEU A 25 -8.99 -38.72 -21.84
C LEU A 25 -7.49 -38.90 -22.06
N ILE A 26 -6.76 -37.77 -22.09
CA ILE A 26 -5.31 -37.79 -21.94
C ILE A 26 -5.01 -38.20 -20.51
N ARG A 27 -4.39 -39.37 -20.38
CA ARG A 27 -3.98 -40.01 -19.14
C ARG A 27 -2.96 -39.11 -18.41
N ARG A 28 -3.35 -38.48 -17.31
CA ARG A 28 -2.41 -37.85 -16.38
C ARG A 28 -1.56 -38.93 -15.71
N GLN A 29 -0.27 -38.95 -15.98
CA GLN A 29 0.69 -39.67 -15.17
C GLN A 29 0.91 -38.89 -13.88
N SER A 30 0.47 -39.45 -12.75
CA SER A 30 0.86 -38.98 -11.43
C SER A 30 2.30 -39.41 -11.16
N VAL A 31 3.20 -38.43 -11.05
CA VAL A 31 4.59 -38.64 -10.63
C VAL A 31 4.61 -38.69 -9.11
N HIS A 32 4.82 -39.89 -8.55
CA HIS A 32 5.13 -40.06 -7.13
C HIS A 32 6.60 -39.77 -6.89
N PHE A 33 6.87 -38.81 -6.02
CA PHE A 33 8.23 -38.55 -5.53
C PHE A 33 8.47 -39.37 -4.27
N THR A 34 9.46 -40.26 -4.33
CA THR A 34 10.10 -40.85 -3.14
C THR A 34 11.43 -40.15 -2.91
N SER A 35 11.64 -39.70 -1.68
CA SER A 35 12.91 -39.11 -1.21
C SER A 35 13.96 -40.20 -1.03
N SER A 36 15.15 -40.04 -1.60
CA SER A 36 16.37 -40.66 -1.06
C SER A 36 17.60 -39.82 -1.38
N ASP A 37 18.44 -39.74 -0.37
CA ASP A 37 19.64 -38.93 -0.22
C ASP A 37 20.84 -39.37 -1.06
N SER A 38 21.75 -38.39 -1.19
CA SER A 38 23.21 -38.51 -1.35
C SER A 38 23.80 -38.96 -2.69
N LEU A 39 24.58 -38.09 -3.29
CA LEU A 39 26.04 -38.28 -3.46
C LEU A 39 26.72 -37.08 -4.17
N VAL A 40 27.84 -36.70 -3.58
CA VAL A 40 28.79 -35.64 -4.00
C VAL A 40 29.71 -36.20 -5.10
N SER A 41 30.05 -35.39 -6.10
CA SER A 41 31.45 -35.12 -6.43
C SER A 41 31.62 -34.31 -7.74
N SER A 42 32.36 -33.23 -7.58
CA SER A 42 33.33 -32.59 -8.47
C SER A 42 33.33 -32.88 -9.97
N VAL A 43 33.30 -31.81 -10.80
CA VAL A 43 34.23 -31.60 -11.93
C VAL A 43 34.32 -30.13 -12.31
N SER A 44 35.52 -29.73 -12.63
CA SER A 44 36.15 -28.44 -12.88
C SER A 44 35.57 -27.56 -13.99
N SER A 45 35.86 -26.26 -13.79
CA SER A 45 35.88 -25.11 -14.73
C SER A 45 36.14 -25.42 -16.21
N ASN A 46 35.32 -24.81 -17.09
CA ASN A 46 35.83 -23.95 -18.17
C ASN A 46 34.74 -23.10 -18.87
N GLU A 47 35.23 -22.03 -19.46
CA GLU A 47 34.60 -20.85 -19.98
C GLU A 47 33.67 -21.06 -21.21
N GLY A 48 32.75 -20.11 -21.39
CA GLY A 48 32.19 -19.79 -22.72
C GLY A 48 30.70 -20.10 -22.89
N VAL A 49 29.84 -19.11 -22.65
CA VAL A 49 28.38 -19.23 -22.88
C VAL A 49 28.06 -18.73 -24.30
N GLY A 50 28.05 -19.66 -25.24
CA GLY A 50 27.38 -19.49 -26.52
C GLY A 50 26.12 -20.36 -26.54
N TRP A 51 24.96 -19.81 -26.90
CA TRP A 51 23.80 -20.60 -27.26
C TRP A 51 24.05 -21.25 -28.63
N SER A 52 24.69 -22.40 -28.61
CA SER A 52 24.76 -23.31 -29.73
C SER A 52 23.67 -24.36 -29.54
N ARG A 53 22.92 -24.63 -30.62
CA ARG A 53 22.17 -25.87 -30.71
C ARG A 53 23.16 -27.03 -30.60
N SER A 54 23.37 -27.52 -29.38
CA SER A 54 24.11 -28.74 -29.17
C SER A 54 23.12 -29.84 -28.85
N ASN A 55 23.20 -30.87 -29.66
CA ASN A 55 22.57 -32.16 -29.57
C ASN A 55 22.17 -32.54 -28.14
N ASP A 56 20.87 -32.72 -27.91
CA ASP A 56 20.33 -33.36 -26.74
C ASP A 56 20.94 -34.75 -26.62
N ALA A 57 21.90 -34.88 -25.71
CA ALA A 57 22.39 -36.19 -25.32
C ALA A 57 21.29 -36.85 -24.46
N LEU A 58 20.46 -37.65 -25.10
CA LEU A 58 19.55 -38.57 -24.40
C LEU A 58 20.42 -39.59 -23.67
N LEU A 59 20.37 -39.58 -22.33
CA LEU A 59 20.83 -40.72 -21.54
C LEU A 59 19.89 -41.93 -21.77
N PRO A 60 20.35 -43.17 -21.55
CA PRO A 60 19.57 -44.39 -21.82
C PRO A 60 18.20 -44.46 -21.16
N ASP A 61 17.95 -43.62 -20.13
CA ASP A 61 16.72 -43.56 -19.34
C ASP A 61 15.79 -42.38 -19.69
N GLY A 62 16.07 -41.59 -20.74
CA GLY A 62 15.18 -40.52 -21.21
C GLY A 62 15.10 -39.27 -20.34
N GLU A 63 16.00 -39.06 -19.40
CA GLU A 63 16.06 -37.87 -18.58
C GLU A 63 16.77 -36.71 -19.33
N ILE A 64 16.07 -35.61 -19.49
CA ILE A 64 16.63 -34.37 -20.06
C ILE A 64 17.41 -33.61 -18.97
N GLN A 65 18.72 -33.52 -19.08
CA GLN A 65 19.53 -32.68 -18.20
C GLN A 65 19.40 -31.20 -18.60
N ILE A 66 18.57 -30.45 -17.87
CA ILE A 66 18.47 -28.99 -18.00
C ILE A 66 19.45 -28.36 -17.03
N SER A 67 20.54 -27.75 -17.55
CA SER A 67 21.45 -26.95 -16.75
C SER A 67 20.86 -25.54 -16.54
N ILE A 68 20.60 -25.18 -15.29
CA ILE A 68 20.13 -23.84 -14.93
C ILE A 68 21.34 -22.94 -14.70
N PRO A 69 21.49 -21.82 -15.45
CA PRO A 69 22.56 -20.87 -15.17
C PRO A 69 22.35 -20.24 -13.78
N SER A 70 23.26 -20.49 -12.85
CA SER A 70 23.26 -19.82 -11.55
C SER A 70 24.02 -18.51 -11.63
N ASP A 71 23.43 -17.39 -11.22
CA ASP A 71 24.18 -16.17 -10.93
C ASP A 71 25.11 -16.47 -9.73
N LYS A 72 26.42 -16.28 -9.92
CA LYS A 72 27.43 -16.54 -8.90
C LYS A 72 27.11 -15.75 -7.62
N GLY A 73 26.74 -16.45 -6.54
CA GLY A 73 26.60 -15.88 -5.20
C GLY A 73 25.16 -15.67 -4.68
N GLU A 74 24.12 -16.11 -5.38
CA GLU A 74 22.76 -16.10 -4.83
C GLU A 74 22.51 -17.35 -3.98
N SER A 75 22.16 -17.16 -2.70
CA SER A 75 21.57 -18.25 -1.92
C SER A 75 20.19 -18.55 -2.52
N ARG A 76 19.92 -19.81 -2.86
CA ARG A 76 18.67 -20.25 -3.48
C ARG A 76 17.51 -20.40 -2.49
N GLU A 77 17.73 -20.09 -1.22
CA GLU A 77 16.69 -20.14 -0.19
C GLU A 77 16.36 -18.73 0.30
N ARG A 78 15.11 -18.33 0.12
CA ARG A 78 14.55 -17.12 0.72
C ARG A 78 13.77 -17.51 1.98
N GLU A 79 13.83 -16.65 3.01
CA GLU A 79 12.94 -16.81 4.17
C GLU A 79 11.48 -16.89 3.70
N GLU A 80 10.68 -17.76 4.33
CA GLU A 80 9.25 -17.88 4.08
C GLU A 80 8.46 -17.42 5.31
N TRP A 81 7.20 -17.00 5.09
CA TRP A 81 6.26 -16.75 6.17
C TRP A 81 6.06 -18.03 6.99
N SER A 82 5.96 -17.90 8.31
CA SER A 82 5.73 -19.06 9.18
C SER A 82 4.30 -19.63 9.02
N SER A 83 3.37 -18.78 8.54
CA SER A 83 1.97 -19.16 8.30
C SER A 83 1.39 -18.34 7.14
N PRO A 84 0.48 -18.91 6.32
CA PRO A 84 -0.30 -18.16 5.33
C PRO A 84 -1.07 -16.97 5.90
N LEU A 85 -1.49 -17.07 7.17
CA LEU A 85 -2.19 -15.98 7.85
C LEU A 85 -1.27 -14.79 8.17
N GLU A 86 0.01 -15.03 8.44
CA GLU A 86 0.98 -13.95 8.64
C GLU A 86 1.10 -13.07 7.38
N PHE A 87 1.14 -13.69 6.20
CA PHE A 87 1.10 -12.99 4.92
C PHE A 87 -0.19 -12.18 4.76
N LEU A 88 -1.34 -12.83 4.96
CA LEU A 88 -2.66 -12.19 4.81
C LEU A 88 -2.81 -10.98 5.73
N PHE A 89 -2.50 -11.14 7.03
CA PHE A 89 -2.61 -10.04 7.99
C PHE A 89 -1.54 -8.95 7.78
N SER A 90 -0.37 -9.29 7.27
CA SER A 90 0.63 -8.27 6.88
C SER A 90 0.15 -7.42 5.72
N CYS A 91 -0.48 -8.01 4.72
CA CYS A 91 -1.09 -7.28 3.61
C CYS A 91 -2.29 -6.44 4.07
N ILE A 92 -3.16 -6.97 4.93
CA ILE A 92 -4.28 -6.21 5.52
C ILE A 92 -3.74 -5.04 6.33
N SER A 93 -2.75 -5.26 7.22
CA SER A 93 -2.14 -4.22 8.04
C SER A 93 -1.45 -3.11 7.22
N MET A 94 -0.96 -3.43 6.02
CA MET A 94 -0.43 -2.43 5.08
C MET A 94 -1.53 -1.62 4.43
N SER A 95 -2.59 -2.28 3.93
CA SER A 95 -3.69 -1.63 3.20
C SER A 95 -4.61 -0.87 4.15
N VAL A 96 -4.88 -1.41 5.34
CA VAL A 96 -5.67 -0.76 6.39
C VAL A 96 -4.77 0.18 7.19
N GLY A 97 -4.58 1.38 6.66
CA GLY A 97 -3.67 2.39 7.21
C GLY A 97 -4.37 3.70 7.60
N LEU A 98 -3.56 4.71 7.87
CA LEU A 98 -4.03 6.05 8.18
C LEU A 98 -4.88 6.65 7.04
N GLY A 99 -4.61 6.26 5.79
CA GLY A 99 -5.34 6.70 4.61
C GLY A 99 -6.82 6.34 4.60
N ASN A 100 -7.21 5.21 5.20
CA ASN A 100 -8.61 4.79 5.30
C ASN A 100 -9.37 5.60 6.37
N VAL A 101 -8.69 5.99 7.45
CA VAL A 101 -9.34 6.60 8.63
C VAL A 101 -9.50 8.10 8.48
N TRP A 102 -8.55 8.82 7.88
CA TRP A 102 -8.70 10.27 7.74
C TRP A 102 -8.79 10.75 6.28
N ARG A 103 -7.94 10.16 5.37
CA ARG A 103 -7.85 10.66 3.98
C ARG A 103 -9.09 10.30 3.18
N PHE A 104 -9.55 9.06 3.26
CA PHE A 104 -10.72 8.60 2.53
C PHE A 104 -12.00 9.38 2.88
N PRO A 105 -12.37 9.56 4.18
CA PRO A 105 -13.56 10.33 4.53
C PRO A 105 -13.48 11.78 4.07
N PHE A 106 -12.32 12.41 4.20
CA PHE A 106 -12.11 13.79 3.75
C PHE A 106 -12.22 13.92 2.23
N ILE A 107 -11.54 13.04 1.48
CA ILE A 107 -11.63 13.04 0.01
C ILE A 107 -13.06 12.75 -0.45
N ALA A 108 -13.76 11.81 0.18
CA ALA A 108 -15.15 11.53 -0.14
C ALA A 108 -16.03 12.75 0.07
N TYR A 109 -15.86 13.45 1.19
CA TYR A 109 -16.54 14.71 1.48
C TYR A 109 -16.28 15.78 0.39
N GLU A 110 -15.01 16.07 0.11
CA GLU A 110 -14.61 17.11 -0.86
C GLU A 110 -15.11 16.83 -2.28
N ASN A 111 -15.33 15.56 -2.62
CA ASN A 111 -15.68 15.10 -3.96
C ASN A 111 -17.12 14.62 -4.08
N GLY A 112 -18.03 15.14 -3.25
CA GLY A 112 -19.47 14.96 -3.40
C GLY A 112 -20.07 13.78 -2.60
N GLY A 113 -19.46 13.44 -1.47
CA GLY A 113 -20.01 12.45 -0.52
C GLY A 113 -20.22 11.09 -1.18
N GLY A 114 -21.48 10.61 -1.15
CA GLY A 114 -21.85 9.33 -1.74
C GLY A 114 -21.59 9.21 -3.24
N ALA A 115 -21.53 10.30 -4.00
CA ALA A 115 -21.17 10.27 -5.41
C ALA A 115 -19.73 9.80 -5.62
N PHE A 116 -18.79 10.15 -4.73
CA PHE A 116 -17.40 9.72 -4.80
C PHE A 116 -17.24 8.20 -4.70
N LEU A 117 -18.15 7.51 -4.01
CA LEU A 117 -18.06 6.05 -3.87
C LEU A 117 -18.14 5.33 -5.22
N ILE A 118 -18.81 5.92 -6.23
CA ILE A 118 -18.95 5.31 -7.55
C ILE A 118 -17.59 5.26 -8.29
N PRO A 119 -16.90 6.39 -8.56
CA PRO A 119 -15.57 6.35 -9.18
C PRO A 119 -14.57 5.58 -8.32
N TYR A 120 -14.64 5.68 -6.97
CA TYR A 120 -13.79 4.90 -6.09
C TYR A 120 -13.95 3.39 -6.32
N LEU A 121 -15.18 2.86 -6.34
CA LEU A 121 -15.44 1.43 -6.56
C LEU A 121 -15.10 0.98 -7.99
N ILE A 122 -15.31 1.84 -9.00
CA ILE A 122 -14.92 1.56 -10.39
C ILE A 122 -13.39 1.46 -10.49
N VAL A 123 -12.68 2.48 -10.01
CA VAL A 123 -11.22 2.51 -10.00
C VAL A 123 -10.65 1.35 -9.19
N PHE A 124 -11.20 1.10 -8.02
CA PHE A 124 -10.82 -0.02 -7.17
C PHE A 124 -10.95 -1.37 -7.89
N THR A 125 -12.08 -1.56 -8.61
CA THR A 125 -12.34 -2.82 -9.32
C THR A 125 -11.48 -2.97 -10.56
N PHE A 126 -11.34 -1.94 -11.39
CA PHE A 126 -10.71 -2.07 -12.72
C PHE A 126 -9.23 -1.68 -12.75
N ILE A 127 -8.73 -0.92 -11.77
CA ILE A 127 -7.33 -0.51 -11.67
C ILE A 127 -6.69 -1.14 -10.43
N GLY A 128 -7.21 -0.85 -9.24
CA GLY A 128 -6.60 -1.22 -7.97
C GLY A 128 -6.39 -2.72 -7.83
N ARG A 129 -7.46 -3.49 -7.87
CA ARG A 129 -7.40 -4.94 -7.71
C ARG A 129 -6.52 -5.65 -8.76
N PRO A 130 -6.62 -5.35 -10.06
CA PRO A 130 -5.75 -5.99 -11.03
C PRO A 130 -4.27 -5.66 -10.85
N LEU A 131 -3.91 -4.41 -10.53
CA LEU A 131 -2.52 -4.03 -10.25
C LEU A 131 -2.00 -4.72 -9.00
N TYR A 132 -2.78 -4.69 -7.92
CA TYR A 132 -2.45 -5.36 -6.67
C TYR A 132 -2.14 -6.86 -6.87
N PHE A 133 -3.02 -7.55 -7.60
CA PHE A 133 -2.81 -8.96 -7.92
C PHE A 133 -1.60 -9.20 -8.83
N MET A 134 -1.33 -8.30 -9.77
CA MET A 134 -0.15 -8.38 -10.63
C MET A 134 1.15 -8.27 -9.82
N GLU A 135 1.25 -7.30 -8.92
CA GLU A 135 2.42 -7.14 -8.06
C GLU A 135 2.62 -8.35 -7.15
N LEU A 136 1.55 -8.88 -6.54
CA LEU A 136 1.62 -10.11 -5.75
C LEU A 136 2.10 -11.30 -6.59
N ALA A 137 1.58 -11.44 -7.81
CA ALA A 137 1.95 -12.54 -8.70
C ALA A 137 3.42 -12.47 -9.12
N LEU A 138 3.94 -11.29 -9.45
CA LEU A 138 5.34 -11.09 -9.82
C LEU A 138 6.28 -11.44 -8.66
N GLY A 139 5.97 -10.99 -7.45
CA GLY A 139 6.76 -11.27 -6.26
C GLY A 139 6.78 -12.75 -5.91
N GLN A 140 5.62 -13.42 -5.84
CA GLN A 140 5.53 -14.83 -5.50
C GLN A 140 6.13 -15.74 -6.56
N PHE A 141 5.87 -15.47 -7.85
CA PHE A 141 6.40 -16.27 -8.94
C PHE A 141 7.93 -16.31 -8.95
N SER A 142 8.57 -15.15 -8.75
CA SER A 142 10.02 -15.01 -8.83
C SER A 142 10.74 -15.18 -7.51
N SER A 143 10.04 -15.08 -6.38
CA SER A 143 10.59 -14.94 -5.02
C SER A 143 11.59 -13.77 -4.90
N TYR A 144 11.41 -12.72 -5.69
CA TYR A 144 12.25 -11.51 -5.68
C TYR A 144 11.48 -10.28 -5.21
N GLY A 145 12.19 -9.35 -4.53
CA GLY A 145 11.66 -8.03 -4.19
C GLY A 145 11.68 -7.08 -5.39
N MET A 146 11.18 -5.85 -5.17
CA MET A 146 10.85 -4.85 -6.19
C MET A 146 11.97 -4.48 -7.19
N VAL A 147 13.24 -4.69 -6.87
CA VAL A 147 14.37 -4.41 -7.78
C VAL A 147 14.81 -5.65 -8.55
N LYS A 148 14.92 -6.80 -7.86
CA LYS A 148 15.36 -8.05 -8.50
C LYS A 148 14.31 -8.67 -9.41
N VAL A 149 13.02 -8.40 -9.18
CA VAL A 149 11.92 -8.84 -10.05
C VAL A 149 12.12 -8.41 -11.50
N TRP A 150 12.82 -7.31 -11.75
CA TRP A 150 13.13 -6.79 -13.08
C TRP A 150 14.15 -7.63 -13.88
N LYS A 151 14.56 -8.79 -13.34
CA LYS A 151 15.18 -9.84 -14.18
C LYS A 151 14.24 -10.30 -15.32
N VAL A 152 12.92 -10.07 -15.15
CA VAL A 152 11.92 -10.25 -16.21
C VAL A 152 12.20 -9.37 -17.42
N LEU A 153 12.61 -8.11 -17.20
CA LEU A 153 12.94 -7.11 -18.21
C LEU A 153 14.07 -6.19 -17.69
N PRO A 154 15.35 -6.55 -17.91
CA PRO A 154 16.49 -5.79 -17.37
C PRO A 154 16.53 -4.32 -17.77
N ALA A 155 15.94 -3.94 -18.94
CA ALA A 155 15.81 -2.56 -19.39
C ALA A 155 15.06 -1.67 -18.38
N PHE A 156 14.13 -2.24 -17.61
CA PHE A 156 13.27 -1.53 -16.66
C PHE A 156 13.71 -1.70 -15.21
N LYS A 157 14.91 -2.20 -14.94
CA LYS A 157 15.41 -2.38 -13.56
C LYS A 157 15.37 -1.09 -12.74
N GLY A 158 15.50 0.06 -13.39
CA GLY A 158 15.41 1.37 -12.76
C GLY A 158 14.04 1.68 -12.14
N VAL A 159 12.94 1.08 -12.62
CA VAL A 159 11.60 1.21 -12.03
C VAL A 159 11.60 0.72 -10.57
N GLY A 160 12.25 -0.42 -10.30
CA GLY A 160 12.38 -0.93 -8.95
C GLY A 160 13.15 -0.01 -8.00
N TYR A 161 14.17 0.69 -8.48
CA TYR A 161 14.86 1.72 -7.69
C TYR A 161 13.99 2.97 -7.52
N GLY A 162 13.20 3.34 -8.54
CA GLY A 162 12.20 4.41 -8.42
C GLY A 162 11.15 4.11 -7.36
N PHE A 163 10.61 2.88 -7.31
CA PHE A 163 9.72 2.44 -6.25
C PHE A 163 10.39 2.54 -4.87
N ALA A 164 11.62 2.07 -4.74
CA ALA A 164 12.35 2.16 -3.47
C ALA A 164 12.53 3.62 -3.00
N PHE A 165 12.84 4.54 -3.92
CA PHE A 165 12.98 5.96 -3.62
C PHE A 165 11.64 6.58 -3.21
N GLY A 166 10.57 6.36 -3.97
CA GLY A 166 9.23 6.86 -3.64
C GLY A 166 8.73 6.33 -2.30
N THR A 167 8.86 5.03 -2.07
CA THR A 167 8.48 4.39 -0.81
C THR A 167 9.28 4.93 0.38
N TRP A 168 10.58 5.18 0.18
CA TRP A 168 11.42 5.79 1.21
C TRP A 168 10.98 7.22 1.53
N SER A 169 10.65 8.01 0.52
CA SER A 169 10.13 9.37 0.71
C SER A 169 8.83 9.37 1.51
N ILE A 170 7.91 8.44 1.22
CA ILE A 170 6.65 8.29 1.95
C ILE A 170 6.91 7.92 3.42
N VAL A 171 7.74 6.93 3.70
CA VAL A 171 7.93 6.43 5.06
C VAL A 171 8.53 7.47 6.00
N THR A 172 9.36 8.38 5.49
CA THR A 172 9.99 9.42 6.31
C THR A 172 8.98 10.40 6.87
N TYR A 173 8.03 10.91 6.06
CA TYR A 173 6.97 11.79 6.56
C TYR A 173 5.89 10.99 7.32
N TYR A 174 5.63 9.75 6.95
CA TYR A 174 4.64 8.91 7.61
C TYR A 174 4.99 8.66 9.09
N CYS A 175 6.29 8.47 9.38
CA CYS A 175 6.78 8.37 10.75
C CYS A 175 6.65 9.67 11.55
N SER A 176 6.66 10.86 10.92
CA SER A 176 6.39 12.12 11.62
C SER A 176 4.93 12.24 12.05
N ILE A 177 4.01 11.72 11.25
CA ILE A 177 2.59 11.61 11.63
C ILE A 177 2.43 10.64 12.82
N MET A 178 3.15 9.52 12.82
CA MET A 178 3.19 8.60 13.98
C MET A 178 3.77 9.27 15.23
N ALA A 179 4.75 10.16 15.08
CA ALA A 179 5.29 10.93 16.19
C ALA A 179 4.24 11.88 16.78
N THR A 180 3.50 12.60 15.95
CA THR A 180 2.36 13.44 16.38
C THR A 180 1.29 12.59 17.10
N THR A 181 0.97 11.42 16.55
CA THR A 181 0.03 10.47 17.18
C THR A 181 0.53 10.01 18.55
N THR A 182 1.81 9.70 18.68
CA THR A 182 2.44 9.32 19.96
C THR A 182 2.37 10.47 20.96
N PHE A 183 2.59 11.70 20.52
CA PHE A 183 2.47 12.88 21.37
C PHE A 183 1.06 13.03 21.93
N TYR A 184 0.02 12.97 21.09
CA TYR A 184 -1.37 13.02 21.51
C TYR A 184 -1.75 11.84 22.42
N PHE A 185 -1.22 10.65 22.16
CA PHE A 185 -1.43 9.49 23.03
C PHE A 185 -0.93 9.75 24.46
N VAL A 186 0.27 10.30 24.60
CA VAL A 186 0.83 10.67 25.92
C VAL A 186 -0.01 11.75 26.59
N GLN A 187 -0.43 12.76 25.83
CA GLN A 187 -1.27 13.85 26.34
C GLN A 187 -2.68 13.40 26.76
N SER A 188 -3.17 12.26 26.24
CA SER A 188 -4.48 11.71 26.61
C SER A 188 -4.57 11.23 28.05
N PHE A 189 -3.43 11.05 28.75
CA PHE A 189 -3.41 10.61 30.16
C PHE A 189 -3.50 11.77 31.18
N PHE A 190 -3.55 13.01 30.71
CA PHE A 190 -3.75 14.15 31.62
C PHE A 190 -5.19 14.17 32.15
N PRO A 191 -5.41 14.64 33.40
CA PRO A 191 -6.73 14.69 34.01
C PRO A 191 -7.75 15.51 33.21
N VAL A 192 -7.30 16.60 32.58
CA VAL A 192 -8.05 17.39 31.61
C VAL A 192 -7.31 17.30 30.28
N LEU A 193 -8.04 17.00 29.22
CA LEU A 193 -7.43 16.91 27.88
C LEU A 193 -6.91 18.28 27.47
N PRO A 194 -5.60 18.44 27.16
CA PRO A 194 -5.02 19.76 26.92
C PRO A 194 -5.66 20.55 25.77
N TRP A 195 -6.21 19.87 24.78
CA TRP A 195 -6.90 20.47 23.63
C TRP A 195 -8.36 20.83 23.88
N SER A 196 -8.91 20.57 25.08
CA SER A 196 -10.32 20.81 25.38
C SER A 196 -10.64 22.24 25.82
N PHE A 197 -9.65 23.02 26.17
CA PHE A 197 -9.78 24.40 26.67
C PHE A 197 -8.72 25.31 26.07
N CYS A 198 -8.99 26.61 26.06
CA CYS A 198 -8.07 27.62 25.55
C CYS A 198 -7.06 28.02 26.65
N ASP A 199 -5.79 27.66 26.48
CA ASP A 199 -4.71 28.02 27.41
C ASP A 199 -3.98 29.27 26.89
N PRO A 200 -3.74 30.29 27.74
CA PRO A 200 -3.06 31.53 27.34
C PRO A 200 -1.65 31.36 26.75
N THR A 201 -1.03 30.21 26.97
CA THR A 201 0.34 29.94 26.45
C THR A 201 0.39 29.70 24.94
N TRP A 202 -0.71 29.27 24.32
CA TRP A 202 -0.78 28.96 22.90
C TRP A 202 -2.06 29.43 22.21
N SER A 203 -3.09 29.86 22.96
CA SER A 203 -4.34 30.35 22.40
C SER A 203 -4.29 31.86 22.15
N ASN A 204 -5.07 32.31 21.17
CA ASN A 204 -5.32 33.71 20.87
C ASN A 204 -6.77 34.09 21.22
N ASP A 205 -7.12 35.38 21.06
CA ASP A 205 -8.44 35.93 21.40
C ASP A 205 -9.60 35.32 20.58
N LEU A 206 -9.32 34.56 19.52
CA LEU A 206 -10.31 33.89 18.67
C LEU A 206 -10.58 32.44 19.12
N CYS A 207 -9.93 31.98 20.18
CA CYS A 207 -10.07 30.63 20.69
C CYS A 207 -11.44 30.40 21.38
N VAL A 208 -12.04 29.25 21.06
CA VAL A 208 -13.29 28.79 21.70
C VAL A 208 -13.04 27.42 22.31
N ASP A 209 -13.39 27.26 23.58
CA ASP A 209 -13.22 26.00 24.31
C ASP A 209 -14.02 24.86 23.66
N SER A 210 -13.36 23.77 23.30
CA SER A 210 -14.00 22.59 22.74
C SER A 210 -14.95 21.89 23.72
N SER A 211 -14.69 22.00 25.02
CA SER A 211 -15.51 21.39 26.08
C SER A 211 -16.66 22.31 26.57
N GLY A 212 -16.66 23.58 26.17
CA GLY A 212 -17.63 24.58 26.64
C GLY A 212 -18.96 24.52 25.88
N SER A 213 -20.08 24.81 26.58
CA SER A 213 -21.36 25.10 25.93
C SER A 213 -21.26 26.43 25.22
N THR A 214 -21.50 26.45 23.92
CA THR A 214 -21.45 27.66 23.07
C THR A 214 -22.54 28.66 23.49
N SER A 215 -22.24 29.55 24.41
CA SER A 215 -23.02 30.75 24.65
C SER A 215 -22.41 31.93 23.86
N ASN A 216 -23.07 32.30 22.76
CA ASN A 216 -22.97 33.63 22.12
C ASN A 216 -21.61 34.06 21.54
N ILE A 217 -20.98 33.29 20.66
CA ILE A 217 -19.86 33.82 19.87
C ILE A 217 -20.20 33.78 18.39
N SER A 218 -20.89 34.82 17.91
CA SER A 218 -21.04 35.18 16.49
C SER A 218 -19.79 35.94 15.99
N THR A 219 -18.58 35.40 16.19
CA THR A 219 -17.37 35.96 15.59
C THR A 219 -17.02 35.20 14.31
N LEU A 220 -17.05 35.92 13.21
CA LEU A 220 -16.66 35.48 11.85
C LEU A 220 -15.19 35.07 11.85
N ASN A 221 -14.72 34.00 12.39
CA ASN A 221 -13.39 33.39 12.36
C ASN A 221 -13.00 32.75 13.70
N ALA A 222 -13.96 32.32 14.52
CA ALA A 222 -13.67 31.58 15.75
C ALA A 222 -12.98 30.24 15.40
N GLN A 223 -11.93 29.89 16.14
CA GLN A 223 -11.20 28.64 16.01
C GLN A 223 -11.39 27.79 17.27
N SER A 224 -11.56 26.47 17.12
CA SER A 224 -11.65 25.58 18.29
C SER A 224 -10.32 25.51 19.03
N SER A 225 -10.37 25.26 20.34
CA SER A 225 -9.17 25.04 21.14
C SER A 225 -8.35 23.85 20.60
N SER A 226 -8.99 22.82 20.06
CA SER A 226 -8.31 21.68 19.41
C SER A 226 -7.53 22.12 18.18
N GLU A 227 -8.05 23.04 17.36
CA GLU A 227 -7.37 23.54 16.16
C GLU A 227 -6.15 24.39 16.53
N GLN A 228 -6.31 25.30 17.49
CA GLN A 228 -5.20 26.14 17.94
C GLN A 228 -4.14 25.31 18.68
N TYR A 229 -4.55 24.33 19.48
CA TYR A 229 -3.62 23.40 20.12
C TYR A 229 -2.77 22.65 19.08
N PHE A 230 -3.39 22.12 18.03
CA PHE A 230 -2.66 21.41 16.97
C PHE A 230 -1.69 22.32 16.22
N ASN A 231 -2.15 23.50 15.78
CA ASN A 231 -1.34 24.38 14.93
C ASN A 231 -0.26 25.12 15.73
N ASN A 232 -0.62 25.69 16.91
CA ASN A 232 0.24 26.60 17.65
C ASN A 232 1.11 25.89 18.70
N TYR A 233 0.58 24.84 19.37
CA TYR A 233 1.31 24.14 20.44
C TYR A 233 2.04 22.88 19.95
N VAL A 234 1.35 22.02 19.19
CA VAL A 234 1.93 20.74 18.75
C VAL A 234 2.89 20.95 17.61
N LEU A 235 2.45 21.59 16.53
CA LEU A 235 3.26 21.81 15.34
C LEU A 235 4.09 23.10 15.39
N ASN A 236 3.69 24.08 16.22
CA ASN A 236 4.25 25.43 16.21
C ASN A 236 4.39 25.99 14.78
N ARG A 237 3.33 25.81 13.99
CA ARG A 237 3.34 25.90 12.54
C ARG A 237 3.52 27.34 12.06
N TYR A 238 4.38 27.52 11.06
CA TYR A 238 4.48 28.78 10.34
C TYR A 238 3.37 28.93 9.30
N ASP A 239 2.82 30.14 9.20
CA ASP A 239 1.80 30.49 8.20
C ASP A 239 2.36 30.49 6.78
N ASN A 240 3.66 30.72 6.62
CA ASN A 240 4.35 30.70 5.35
C ASN A 240 5.75 30.07 5.49
N ILE A 241 6.15 29.23 4.53
CA ILE A 241 7.48 28.61 4.46
C ILE A 241 8.59 29.63 4.11
N GLU A 242 8.25 30.83 3.64
CA GLU A 242 9.23 31.88 3.34
C GLU A 242 10.05 32.30 4.57
N ASN A 243 9.50 32.11 5.77
CA ASN A 243 10.20 32.36 7.03
C ASN A 243 11.25 31.27 7.37
N GLY A 244 11.44 30.30 6.47
CA GLY A 244 12.31 29.14 6.67
C GLY A 244 11.58 27.96 7.29
N ILE A 245 12.32 26.90 7.60
CA ILE A 245 11.74 25.66 8.17
C ILE A 245 11.75 25.63 9.70
N GLY A 246 12.56 26.47 10.36
CA GLY A 246 12.72 26.46 11.81
C GLY A 246 13.55 25.29 12.34
N LEU A 247 13.62 25.16 13.67
CA LEU A 247 14.30 24.06 14.34
C LEU A 247 13.29 22.96 14.72
N PRO A 248 13.71 21.68 14.73
CA PRO A 248 12.85 20.58 15.15
C PRO A 248 12.38 20.75 16.61
N ASP A 249 11.09 20.50 16.87
CA ASP A 249 10.56 20.48 18.23
C ASP A 249 11.09 19.23 18.98
N TRP A 250 11.73 19.45 20.12
CA TRP A 250 12.35 18.38 20.90
C TRP A 250 11.33 17.36 21.43
N ARG A 251 10.08 17.76 21.71
CA ARG A 251 9.00 16.89 22.17
C ARG A 251 8.61 15.91 21.07
N LEU A 252 8.39 16.43 19.87
CA LEU A 252 8.10 15.61 18.69
C LEU A 252 9.32 14.79 18.27
N ALA A 253 10.56 15.28 18.49
CA ALA A 253 11.77 14.52 18.19
C ALA A 253 11.88 13.25 19.06
N ILE A 254 11.52 13.31 20.34
CA ILE A 254 11.47 12.13 21.22
C ILE A 254 10.37 11.17 20.73
N CYS A 255 9.19 11.65 20.39
CA CYS A 255 8.11 10.83 19.86
C CYS A 255 8.47 10.19 18.50
N LEU A 256 9.20 10.91 17.65
CA LEU A 256 9.72 10.39 16.38
C LEU A 256 10.76 9.29 16.63
N LEU A 257 11.67 9.50 17.59
CA LEU A 257 12.66 8.49 17.98
C LEU A 257 11.95 7.23 18.48
N PHE A 258 10.94 7.38 19.34
CA PHE A 258 10.12 6.26 19.81
C PHE A 258 9.49 5.48 18.64
N SER A 259 8.89 6.18 17.68
CA SER A 259 8.28 5.56 16.50
C SER A 259 9.30 4.75 15.69
N TRP A 260 10.49 5.30 15.43
CA TRP A 260 11.56 4.59 14.71
C TRP A 260 12.16 3.42 15.50
N VAL A 261 12.24 3.52 16.83
CA VAL A 261 12.66 2.41 17.69
C VAL A 261 11.65 1.27 17.64
N VAL A 262 10.34 1.55 17.76
CA VAL A 262 9.30 0.54 17.63
C VAL A 262 9.35 -0.11 16.25
N LEU A 263 9.52 0.69 15.20
CA LEU A 263 9.66 0.20 13.83
C LEU A 263 10.89 -0.72 13.67
N PHE A 264 12.03 -0.33 14.21
CA PHE A 264 13.23 -1.18 14.23
C PHE A 264 12.96 -2.51 14.94
N LEU A 265 12.30 -2.49 16.10
CA LEU A 265 11.96 -3.69 16.87
C LEU A 265 11.01 -4.63 16.11
N THR A 266 10.19 -4.11 15.19
CA THR A 266 9.33 -4.94 14.34
C THR A 266 10.09 -5.58 13.17
N LEU A 267 11.20 -4.96 12.71
CA LEU A 267 11.88 -5.32 11.46
C LEU A 267 13.21 -6.04 11.62
N PHE A 268 13.89 -5.95 12.79
CA PHE A 268 15.27 -6.42 12.96
C PHE A 268 15.47 -7.94 12.73
N LYS A 269 14.43 -8.75 12.93
CA LYS A 269 14.42 -10.20 12.61
C LYS A 269 13.68 -10.53 11.30
N GLY A 270 13.31 -9.52 10.51
CA GLY A 270 12.62 -9.69 9.24
C GLY A 270 11.16 -10.13 9.38
N VAL A 271 10.65 -10.87 8.39
CA VAL A 271 9.24 -11.24 8.28
C VAL A 271 8.70 -12.08 9.44
N LYS A 272 9.55 -12.80 10.15
CA LYS A 272 9.15 -13.65 11.30
C LYS A 272 8.57 -12.85 12.49
N ILE A 273 9.05 -11.62 12.73
CA ILE A 273 8.49 -10.75 13.78
C ILE A 273 7.40 -9.88 13.19
N SER A 274 7.65 -9.23 12.04
CA SER A 274 6.65 -8.34 11.44
C SER A 274 5.33 -9.06 11.16
N GLY A 275 5.36 -10.32 10.73
CA GLY A 275 4.17 -11.14 10.54
C GLY A 275 3.36 -11.37 11.83
N LYS A 276 4.03 -11.53 12.98
CA LYS A 276 3.33 -11.68 14.27
C LYS A 276 2.75 -10.35 14.77
N VAL A 277 3.47 -9.25 14.58
CA VAL A 277 2.97 -7.91 14.93
C VAL A 277 1.76 -7.56 14.07
N SER A 278 1.72 -8.00 12.82
CA SER A 278 0.61 -7.72 11.90
C SER A 278 -0.74 -8.26 12.35
N TYR A 279 -0.80 -9.32 13.16
CA TYR A 279 -2.07 -9.76 13.78
C TYR A 279 -2.68 -8.67 14.65
N PHE A 280 -1.85 -8.03 15.48
CA PHE A 280 -2.32 -6.97 16.36
C PHE A 280 -2.64 -5.70 15.58
N THR A 281 -1.73 -5.25 14.71
CA THR A 281 -1.89 -4.01 13.94
C THR A 281 -3.02 -4.08 12.92
N ALA A 282 -3.40 -5.26 12.45
CA ALA A 282 -4.54 -5.43 11.57
C ALA A 282 -5.89 -5.55 12.29
N LEU A 283 -5.95 -6.19 13.47
CA LEU A 283 -7.22 -6.46 14.15
C LEU A 283 -7.64 -5.38 15.15
N PHE A 284 -6.69 -4.81 15.89
CA PHE A 284 -6.96 -3.82 16.92
C PHE A 284 -7.71 -2.58 16.39
N PRO A 285 -7.37 -2.01 15.23
CA PRO A 285 -8.10 -0.88 14.66
C PRO A 285 -9.60 -1.14 14.47
N TYR A 286 -10.00 -2.35 14.07
CA TYR A 286 -11.42 -2.68 13.91
C TYR A 286 -12.19 -2.62 15.23
N VAL A 287 -11.58 -3.13 16.31
CA VAL A 287 -12.19 -3.07 17.64
C VAL A 287 -12.45 -1.61 18.03
N VAL A 288 -11.48 -0.74 17.80
CA VAL A 288 -11.62 0.68 18.15
C VAL A 288 -12.61 1.39 17.22
N LEU A 289 -12.53 1.19 15.89
CA LEU A 289 -13.46 1.81 14.94
C LEU A 289 -14.91 1.40 15.23
N ILE A 290 -15.17 0.13 15.51
CA ILE A 290 -16.52 -0.33 15.87
C ILE A 290 -16.97 0.31 17.19
N THR A 291 -16.10 0.40 18.19
CA THR A 291 -16.42 1.06 19.48
C THR A 291 -16.76 2.53 19.27
N LEU A 292 -15.97 3.25 18.45
CA LEU A 292 -16.23 4.66 18.12
C LEU A 292 -17.49 4.83 17.29
N LEU A 293 -17.76 3.93 16.35
CA LEU A 293 -19.00 3.97 15.56
C LEU A 293 -20.23 3.76 16.44
N VAL A 294 -20.22 2.74 17.31
CA VAL A 294 -21.31 2.48 18.26
C VAL A 294 -21.53 3.69 19.15
N ARG A 295 -20.46 4.30 19.68
CA ARG A 295 -20.57 5.53 20.47
C ARG A 295 -21.08 6.70 19.65
N GLY A 296 -20.56 6.90 18.42
CA GLY A 296 -20.99 7.95 17.51
C GLY A 296 -22.49 7.85 17.21
N LEU A 297 -23.00 6.65 16.93
CA LEU A 297 -24.44 6.42 16.63
C LEU A 297 -25.37 6.72 17.81
N THR A 298 -24.88 6.74 19.05
CA THR A 298 -25.66 7.11 20.24
C THR A 298 -25.76 8.63 20.45
N LEU A 299 -25.05 9.43 19.67
CA LEU A 299 -25.04 10.90 19.77
C LEU A 299 -26.14 11.53 18.91
N SER A 300 -26.72 12.62 19.41
CA SER A 300 -27.73 13.39 18.67
C SER A 300 -27.10 14.00 17.40
N GLY A 301 -27.83 13.97 16.26
CA GLY A 301 -27.34 14.49 14.98
C GLY A 301 -26.44 13.55 14.18
N SER A 302 -26.02 12.41 14.72
CA SER A 302 -25.14 11.44 14.03
C SER A 302 -25.75 10.89 12.73
N SER A 303 -27.07 10.66 12.71
CA SER A 303 -27.79 10.19 11.50
C SER A 303 -27.71 11.19 10.35
N THR A 304 -27.77 12.48 10.63
CA THR A 304 -27.64 13.55 9.63
C THR A 304 -26.24 13.52 9.00
N GLY A 305 -25.19 13.31 9.80
CA GLY A 305 -23.83 13.18 9.30
C GLY A 305 -23.64 11.97 8.40
N ILE A 306 -24.12 10.79 8.80
CA ILE A 306 -24.05 9.59 7.97
C ILE A 306 -24.84 9.76 6.68
N LEU A 307 -26.05 10.34 6.76
CA LEU A 307 -26.87 10.61 5.58
C LEU A 307 -26.12 11.55 4.61
N TYR A 308 -25.48 12.59 5.12
CA TYR A 308 -24.67 13.50 4.33
C TYR A 308 -23.53 12.76 3.60
N PHE A 309 -22.81 11.85 4.28
CA PHE A 309 -21.74 11.04 3.68
C PHE A 309 -22.25 10.12 2.56
N ILE A 310 -23.45 9.55 2.70
CA ILE A 310 -24.00 8.59 1.74
C ILE A 310 -24.78 9.29 0.62
N THR A 311 -25.31 10.49 0.86
CA THR A 311 -26.10 11.23 -0.14
C THR A 311 -25.22 11.70 -1.30
N PRO A 312 -25.50 11.29 -2.55
CA PRO A 312 -24.65 11.62 -3.68
C PRO A 312 -24.93 13.01 -4.25
N GLN A 313 -23.88 13.79 -4.44
CA GLN A 313 -23.90 15.01 -5.25
C GLN A 313 -23.55 14.65 -6.70
N TRP A 314 -24.54 14.30 -7.51
CA TRP A 314 -24.35 13.71 -8.84
C TRP A 314 -23.56 14.59 -9.83
N GLU A 315 -23.62 15.90 -9.69
CA GLU A 315 -22.91 16.87 -10.52
C GLU A 315 -21.39 16.69 -10.45
N LYS A 316 -20.88 16.29 -9.29
CA LYS A 316 -19.46 16.03 -9.04
C LYS A 316 -18.88 14.89 -9.87
N LEU A 317 -19.69 13.92 -10.29
CA LEU A 317 -19.21 12.80 -11.13
C LEU A 317 -18.66 13.24 -12.49
N LEU A 318 -19.07 14.40 -12.99
CA LEU A 318 -18.59 14.94 -14.27
C LEU A 318 -17.26 15.67 -14.14
N GLU A 319 -16.81 15.95 -12.92
CA GLU A 319 -15.53 16.62 -12.67
C GLU A 319 -14.35 15.63 -12.80
N PRO A 320 -13.37 15.86 -13.69
CA PRO A 320 -12.18 14.98 -13.80
C PRO A 320 -11.37 14.88 -12.51
N LYS A 321 -11.38 15.92 -11.66
CA LYS A 321 -10.74 15.95 -10.33
C LYS A 321 -11.21 14.81 -9.45
N VAL A 322 -12.49 14.46 -9.49
CA VAL A 322 -13.08 13.38 -8.67
C VAL A 322 -12.52 12.01 -9.05
N TRP A 323 -12.35 11.76 -10.34
CA TRP A 323 -11.74 10.51 -10.84
C TRP A 323 -10.24 10.44 -10.54
N TYR A 324 -9.52 11.56 -10.65
CA TYR A 324 -8.13 11.64 -10.22
C TYR A 324 -8.00 11.30 -8.73
N ASN A 325 -8.78 11.95 -7.86
CA ASN A 325 -8.77 11.71 -6.43
C ASN A 325 -9.14 10.26 -6.08
N ALA A 326 -10.05 9.64 -6.82
CA ALA A 326 -10.40 8.23 -6.65
C ALA A 326 -9.20 7.32 -6.95
N VAL A 327 -8.42 7.60 -8.00
CA VAL A 327 -7.22 6.81 -8.32
C VAL A 327 -6.13 7.03 -7.27
N VAL A 328 -5.85 8.28 -6.89
CA VAL A 328 -4.88 8.59 -5.82
C VAL A 328 -5.24 7.85 -4.54
N GLN A 329 -6.51 7.89 -4.15
CA GLN A 329 -6.99 7.22 -2.93
C GLN A 329 -6.79 5.70 -2.99
N VAL A 330 -7.14 5.07 -4.12
CA VAL A 330 -6.97 3.62 -4.29
C VAL A 330 -5.49 3.22 -4.25
N PHE A 331 -4.61 3.96 -4.91
CA PHE A 331 -3.17 3.69 -4.90
C PHE A 331 -2.58 3.83 -3.51
N PHE A 332 -2.92 4.91 -2.82
CA PHE A 332 -2.44 5.18 -1.46
C PHE A 332 -2.94 4.13 -0.45
N SER A 333 -4.24 3.80 -0.49
CA SER A 333 -4.85 2.84 0.42
C SER A 333 -4.28 1.44 0.24
N MET A 334 -4.17 0.96 -1.00
CA MET A 334 -3.69 -0.38 -1.30
C MET A 334 -2.16 -0.51 -1.35
N GLY A 335 -1.41 0.59 -1.29
CA GLY A 335 0.04 0.60 -1.41
C GLY A 335 0.57 0.13 -2.76
N ILE A 336 -0.22 0.32 -3.84
CA ILE A 336 0.17 -0.04 -5.21
C ILE A 336 1.30 0.87 -5.68
N GLY A 337 2.26 0.33 -6.43
CA GLY A 337 3.38 1.10 -6.95
C GLY A 337 4.44 1.44 -5.91
N THR A 338 4.37 0.85 -4.71
CA THR A 338 5.41 0.98 -3.67
C THR A 338 6.38 -0.21 -3.66
N GLY A 339 6.10 -1.26 -4.46
CA GLY A 339 6.86 -2.51 -4.44
C GLY A 339 6.72 -3.33 -3.15
N THR A 340 5.90 -2.88 -2.21
CA THR A 340 5.69 -3.56 -0.92
C THR A 340 4.97 -4.88 -1.12
N MET A 341 3.99 -4.92 -2.02
CA MET A 341 3.24 -6.14 -2.33
C MET A 341 4.13 -7.19 -3.01
N GLN A 342 5.02 -6.77 -3.90
CA GLN A 342 6.03 -7.66 -4.50
C GLN A 342 6.97 -8.21 -3.43
N MET A 343 7.37 -7.40 -2.45
CA MET A 343 8.21 -7.84 -1.34
C MET A 343 7.47 -8.86 -0.47
N PHE A 344 6.26 -8.59 -0.02
CA PHE A 344 5.50 -9.49 0.84
C PHE A 344 5.25 -10.84 0.19
N SER A 345 4.79 -10.84 -1.06
CA SER A 345 4.50 -12.07 -1.80
C SER A 345 5.76 -12.87 -2.15
N SER A 346 6.92 -12.23 -2.20
CA SER A 346 8.19 -12.91 -2.45
C SER A 346 8.65 -13.83 -1.33
N PHE A 347 8.04 -13.75 -0.15
CA PHE A 347 8.25 -14.63 1.00
C PHE A 347 7.20 -15.74 1.10
N ASN A 348 6.28 -15.82 0.14
CA ASN A 348 5.28 -16.88 0.08
C ASN A 348 5.87 -18.19 -0.48
N ASN A 349 5.29 -19.30 -0.06
CA ASN A 349 5.46 -20.57 -0.77
C ASN A 349 4.96 -20.42 -2.21
N PHE A 350 5.64 -21.03 -3.18
CA PHE A 350 5.36 -20.88 -4.61
C PHE A 350 3.91 -21.20 -5.00
N LYS A 351 3.28 -22.17 -4.35
CA LYS A 351 1.89 -22.61 -4.62
C LYS A 351 0.84 -21.93 -3.74
N HIS A 352 1.22 -20.92 -2.97
CA HIS A 352 0.27 -20.19 -2.12
C HIS A 352 -0.82 -19.48 -2.94
N ASN A 353 -2.07 -19.50 -2.45
CA ASN A 353 -3.22 -18.99 -3.19
C ASN A 353 -3.41 -17.48 -3.00
N ILE A 354 -2.52 -16.67 -3.59
CA ILE A 354 -2.62 -15.20 -3.59
C ILE A 354 -3.88 -14.67 -4.29
N TYR A 355 -4.52 -15.45 -5.16
CA TYR A 355 -5.76 -15.03 -5.81
C TYR A 355 -6.90 -14.86 -4.79
N ARG A 356 -7.04 -15.83 -3.87
CA ARG A 356 -8.01 -15.74 -2.77
C ARG A 356 -7.66 -14.60 -1.83
N ASP A 357 -6.38 -14.49 -1.46
CA ASP A 357 -5.93 -13.52 -0.49
C ASP A 357 -6.06 -12.08 -1.01
N ALA A 358 -5.76 -11.82 -2.30
CA ALA A 358 -6.02 -10.54 -2.93
C ALA A 358 -7.50 -10.13 -2.84
N TRP A 359 -8.44 -11.07 -3.00
CA TRP A 359 -9.86 -10.78 -2.83
C TRP A 359 -10.21 -10.38 -1.39
N ILE A 360 -9.70 -11.12 -0.41
CA ILE A 360 -9.95 -10.84 1.00
C ILE A 360 -9.39 -9.47 1.38
N ILE A 361 -8.12 -9.21 1.04
CA ILE A 361 -7.45 -7.95 1.39
C ILE A 361 -8.20 -6.76 0.77
N ASN A 362 -8.53 -6.87 -0.51
CA ASN A 362 -9.25 -5.82 -1.23
C ASN A 362 -10.64 -5.54 -0.62
N LEU A 363 -11.37 -6.58 -0.22
CA LEU A 363 -12.67 -6.43 0.44
C LEU A 363 -12.50 -5.76 1.81
N MET A 364 -11.49 -6.16 2.58
CA MET A 364 -11.22 -5.59 3.91
C MET A 364 -10.81 -4.13 3.83
N ASP A 365 -10.01 -3.73 2.82
CA ASP A 365 -9.63 -2.34 2.60
C ASP A 365 -10.85 -1.46 2.32
N THR A 366 -11.71 -1.86 1.36
CA THR A 366 -12.94 -1.14 1.06
C THR A 366 -13.89 -1.05 2.26
N PHE A 367 -14.07 -2.18 2.97
CA PHE A 367 -14.90 -2.23 4.17
C PHE A 367 -14.38 -1.27 5.25
N THR A 368 -13.07 -1.21 5.46
CA THR A 368 -12.46 -0.31 6.44
C THR A 368 -12.67 1.16 6.08
N SER A 369 -12.49 1.52 4.81
CA SER A 369 -12.73 2.87 4.32
C SER A 369 -14.16 3.32 4.57
N LEU A 370 -15.14 2.46 4.27
CA LEU A 370 -16.55 2.75 4.52
C LEU A 370 -16.89 2.81 6.01
N LEU A 371 -16.36 1.89 6.81
CA LEU A 371 -16.55 1.87 8.27
C LEU A 371 -15.99 3.15 8.90
N ALA A 372 -14.79 3.56 8.52
CA ALA A 372 -14.17 4.79 8.99
C ALA A 372 -14.96 6.02 8.54
N GLY A 373 -15.44 6.05 7.28
CA GLY A 373 -16.29 7.11 6.77
C GLY A 373 -17.57 7.27 7.60
N CYS A 374 -18.29 6.18 7.83
CA CYS A 374 -19.48 6.20 8.68
C CYS A 374 -19.18 6.67 10.10
N THR A 375 -18.05 6.22 10.68
CA THR A 375 -17.62 6.62 12.03
C THR A 375 -17.35 8.12 12.11
N ILE A 376 -16.59 8.65 11.15
CA ILE A 376 -16.26 10.08 11.10
C ILE A 376 -17.50 10.92 10.91
N PHE A 377 -18.34 10.59 9.93
CA PHE A 377 -19.49 11.42 9.63
C PHE A 377 -20.58 11.33 10.70
N ALA A 378 -20.69 10.22 11.45
CA ALA A 378 -21.49 10.19 12.65
C ALA A 378 -21.01 11.21 13.70
N ILE A 379 -19.70 11.30 13.88
CA ILE A 379 -19.05 12.22 14.83
C ILE A 379 -19.17 13.68 14.37
N LEU A 380 -18.95 13.95 13.07
CA LEU A 380 -19.10 15.30 12.51
C LEU A 380 -20.56 15.78 12.50
N GLY A 381 -21.52 14.87 12.27
CA GLY A 381 -22.93 15.17 12.39
C GLY A 381 -23.35 15.58 13.80
N TYR A 382 -22.79 14.92 14.82
CA TYR A 382 -22.96 15.34 16.21
C TYR A 382 -22.35 16.73 16.45
N LEU A 383 -21.13 16.98 15.97
CA LEU A 383 -20.45 18.27 16.15
C LEU A 383 -21.24 19.42 15.48
N ALA A 384 -21.72 19.19 14.26
CA ALA A 384 -22.56 20.17 13.55
C ALA A 384 -23.86 20.46 14.28
N HIS A 385 -24.50 19.42 14.84
CA HIS A 385 -25.73 19.57 15.65
C HIS A 385 -25.47 20.35 16.96
N GLU A 386 -24.37 20.10 17.65
CA GLU A 386 -24.00 20.81 18.88
C GLU A 386 -23.67 22.29 18.65
N LEU A 387 -23.04 22.60 17.50
CA LEU A 387 -22.66 23.96 17.13
C LEU A 387 -23.76 24.72 16.38
N ASP A 388 -24.91 24.08 16.12
CA ASP A 388 -26.00 24.61 15.29
C ASP A 388 -25.51 25.18 13.95
N THR A 389 -24.64 24.41 13.28
CA THR A 389 -23.96 24.80 12.03
C THR A 389 -24.07 23.68 10.99
N ASP A 390 -23.76 24.02 9.74
CA ASP A 390 -23.70 23.03 8.67
C ASP A 390 -22.49 22.11 8.83
N ILE A 391 -22.61 20.84 8.40
CA ILE A 391 -21.51 19.85 8.45
C ILE A 391 -20.28 20.36 7.71
N GLU A 392 -20.49 21.15 6.64
CA GLU A 392 -19.40 21.73 5.84
C GLU A 392 -18.49 22.66 6.64
N SER A 393 -19.02 23.34 7.64
CA SER A 393 -18.24 24.28 8.46
C SER A 393 -17.34 23.60 9.50
N VAL A 394 -17.63 22.35 9.87
CA VAL A 394 -16.89 21.61 10.90
C VAL A 394 -15.87 20.62 10.34
N VAL A 395 -15.88 20.33 9.05
CA VAL A 395 -14.92 19.44 8.40
C VAL A 395 -13.59 20.15 8.17
N ARG A 396 -12.49 19.55 8.64
CA ARG A 396 -11.12 20.05 8.41
C ARG A 396 -10.38 19.16 7.41
N SER A 397 -9.47 19.78 6.63
CA SER A 397 -8.70 19.09 5.59
C SER A 397 -7.48 18.33 6.14
N GLY A 398 -7.08 17.28 5.45
CA GLY A 398 -5.84 16.55 5.69
C GLY A 398 -5.70 15.99 7.11
N PRO A 399 -4.50 16.07 7.72
CA PRO A 399 -4.26 15.61 9.10
C PRO A 399 -5.13 16.33 10.14
N GLY A 400 -5.67 17.51 9.83
CA GLY A 400 -6.60 18.25 10.68
C GLY A 400 -7.85 17.45 11.04
N LEU A 401 -8.32 16.56 10.18
CA LEU A 401 -9.45 15.71 10.52
C LEU A 401 -9.13 14.79 11.72
N ALA A 402 -7.95 14.18 11.76
CA ALA A 402 -7.54 13.27 12.83
C ALA A 402 -7.07 13.98 14.10
N PHE A 403 -6.43 15.15 13.98
CA PHE A 403 -5.79 15.83 15.11
C PHE A 403 -6.54 17.08 15.60
N VAL A 404 -7.61 17.48 14.90
CA VAL A 404 -8.50 18.58 15.30
C VAL A 404 -9.92 18.07 15.50
N SER A 405 -10.60 17.57 14.46
CA SER A 405 -12.03 17.25 14.55
C SER A 405 -12.34 16.10 15.50
N TYR A 406 -11.54 15.01 15.50
CA TYR A 406 -11.77 13.91 16.47
C TYR A 406 -11.46 14.32 17.91
N PRO A 407 -10.31 14.93 18.23
CA PRO A 407 -10.04 15.42 19.59
C PRO A 407 -11.09 16.39 20.10
N ASP A 408 -11.62 17.27 19.24
CA ASP A 408 -12.67 18.22 19.56
C ASP A 408 -13.95 17.52 20.03
N VAL A 409 -14.39 16.50 19.32
CA VAL A 409 -15.58 15.73 19.70
C VAL A 409 -15.32 14.84 20.92
N ILE A 410 -14.15 14.21 21.00
CA ILE A 410 -13.80 13.38 22.16
C ILE A 410 -13.77 14.21 23.44
N ALA A 411 -13.33 15.47 23.37
CA ALA A 411 -13.34 16.39 24.51
C ALA A 411 -14.76 16.67 25.05
N LYS A 412 -15.79 16.57 24.19
CA LYS A 412 -17.21 16.75 24.56
C LYS A 412 -17.87 15.50 25.14
N PHE A 413 -17.18 14.35 25.17
CA PHE A 413 -17.76 13.13 25.74
C PHE A 413 -17.94 13.28 27.26
N SER A 414 -19.14 13.05 27.73
CA SER A 414 -19.46 13.11 29.17
C SER A 414 -18.87 11.95 29.97
N VAL A 415 -18.47 10.85 29.35
CA VAL A 415 -17.96 9.65 30.02
C VAL A 415 -16.54 9.34 29.50
N ALA A 416 -15.58 9.38 30.41
CA ALA A 416 -14.18 8.97 30.24
C ALA A 416 -13.52 9.44 28.91
N PRO A 417 -13.54 10.74 28.56
CA PRO A 417 -12.97 11.24 27.31
C PRO A 417 -11.49 10.89 27.16
N GLN A 418 -10.72 10.80 28.25
CA GLN A 418 -9.31 10.41 28.27
C GLN A 418 -9.10 8.99 27.72
N VAL A 419 -9.98 8.04 28.09
CA VAL A 419 -9.90 6.66 27.65
C VAL A 419 -10.18 6.57 26.15
N PHE A 420 -11.22 7.26 25.67
CA PHE A 420 -11.52 7.31 24.24
C PHE A 420 -10.40 7.95 23.42
N ALA A 421 -9.80 9.04 23.93
CA ALA A 421 -8.64 9.68 23.31
C ALA A 421 -7.44 8.73 23.25
N ALA A 422 -7.08 8.10 24.37
CA ALA A 422 -5.95 7.17 24.43
C ALA A 422 -6.14 5.98 23.45
N ILE A 423 -7.31 5.36 23.44
CA ILE A 423 -7.61 4.24 22.54
C ILE A 423 -7.58 4.69 21.07
N PHE A 424 -8.11 5.88 20.76
CA PHE A 424 -8.11 6.43 19.41
C PHE A 424 -6.68 6.70 18.90
N PHE A 425 -5.84 7.38 19.69
CA PHE A 425 -4.47 7.65 19.25
C PHE A 425 -3.60 6.38 19.23
N LEU A 426 -3.84 5.43 20.14
CA LEU A 426 -3.20 4.11 20.06
C LEU A 426 -3.60 3.38 18.75
N MET A 427 -4.87 3.47 18.36
CA MET A 427 -5.33 2.93 17.08
C MET A 427 -4.61 3.58 15.90
N LEU A 428 -4.53 4.92 15.86
CA LEU A 428 -3.81 5.62 14.80
C LEU A 428 -2.33 5.22 14.74
N PHE A 429 -1.69 5.06 15.91
CA PHE A 429 -0.31 4.59 15.97
C PHE A 429 -0.15 3.18 15.40
N THR A 430 -1.05 2.25 15.74
CA THR A 430 -1.00 0.87 15.24
C THR A 430 -1.29 0.78 13.75
N LEU A 431 -2.21 1.58 13.22
CA LEU A 431 -2.44 1.74 11.78
C LEU A 431 -1.18 2.25 11.06
N GLY A 432 -0.56 3.28 11.64
CA GLY A 432 0.70 3.82 11.12
C GLY A 432 1.83 2.81 11.13
N LEU A 433 1.98 2.05 12.23
CA LEU A 433 3.02 1.04 12.39
C LEU A 433 2.92 -0.08 11.34
N GLY A 434 1.70 -0.52 11.02
CA GLY A 434 1.46 -1.54 10.00
C GLY A 434 2.02 -1.15 8.64
N SER A 435 1.58 0.00 8.13
CA SER A 435 2.01 0.51 6.82
C SER A 435 3.50 0.92 6.81
N ALA A 436 3.99 1.61 7.86
CA ALA A 436 5.39 2.01 7.96
C ALA A 436 6.34 0.79 8.01
N SER A 437 5.97 -0.29 8.73
CA SER A 437 6.79 -1.50 8.80
C SER A 437 6.85 -2.21 7.45
N ALA A 438 5.77 -2.25 6.70
CA ALA A 438 5.71 -2.81 5.36
C ALA A 438 6.61 -2.05 4.38
N MET A 439 6.48 -0.72 4.32
CA MET A 439 7.27 0.14 3.46
C MET A 439 8.76 0.12 3.81
N THR A 440 9.12 0.25 5.10
CA THR A 440 10.51 0.19 5.55
C THR A 440 11.11 -1.20 5.30
N GLY A 441 10.32 -2.26 5.54
CA GLY A 441 10.71 -3.64 5.25
C GLY A 441 11.04 -3.87 3.79
N SER A 442 10.31 -3.22 2.86
CA SER A 442 10.57 -3.31 1.43
C SER A 442 11.91 -2.64 1.05
N VAL A 443 12.23 -1.49 1.63
CA VAL A 443 13.52 -0.81 1.43
C VAL A 443 14.67 -1.64 2.00
N ILE A 444 14.54 -2.17 3.22
CA ILE A 444 15.53 -3.08 3.83
C ILE A 444 15.76 -4.29 2.92
N THR A 445 14.69 -4.87 2.37
CA THR A 445 14.78 -6.02 1.48
C THR A 445 15.55 -5.69 0.20
N VAL A 446 15.36 -4.50 -0.39
CA VAL A 446 16.16 -4.05 -1.54
C VAL A 446 17.65 -4.04 -1.22
N VAL A 447 18.03 -3.48 -0.07
CA VAL A 447 19.45 -3.43 0.35
C VAL A 447 20.01 -4.84 0.58
N CYS A 448 19.27 -5.69 1.30
CA CYS A 448 19.69 -7.08 1.56
C CYS A 448 19.79 -7.91 0.27
N ASP A 449 18.85 -7.71 -0.67
CA ASP A 449 18.86 -8.39 -1.96
C ASP A 449 20.04 -7.97 -2.84
N GLN A 450 20.45 -6.69 -2.80
CA GLN A 450 21.61 -6.21 -3.56
C GLN A 450 22.96 -6.56 -2.89
N PHE A 451 23.00 -6.57 -1.56
CA PHE A 451 24.18 -6.81 -0.77
C PHE A 451 23.99 -7.98 0.22
N PRO A 452 24.02 -9.24 -0.25
CA PRO A 452 23.75 -10.42 0.59
C PRO A 452 24.72 -10.61 1.77
N LYS A 453 25.89 -9.95 1.73
CA LYS A 453 26.90 -9.99 2.80
C LYS A 453 26.47 -9.22 4.06
N PHE A 454 25.54 -8.26 3.94
CA PHE A 454 25.13 -7.45 5.07
C PHE A 454 24.06 -8.18 5.90
N LYS A 455 24.28 -8.25 7.21
CA LYS A 455 23.29 -8.83 8.14
C LYS A 455 22.08 -7.90 8.22
N LYS A 456 20.87 -8.45 8.10
CA LYS A 456 19.59 -7.74 8.17
C LYS A 456 19.48 -6.76 9.35
N PHE A 457 20.00 -7.17 10.51
CA PHE A 457 20.02 -6.34 11.72
C PHE A 457 20.70 -4.99 11.49
N TYR A 458 21.90 -4.96 10.92
CA TYR A 458 22.62 -3.71 10.68
C TYR A 458 21.98 -2.87 9.58
N VAL A 459 21.43 -3.52 8.54
CA VAL A 459 20.69 -2.80 7.48
C VAL A 459 19.47 -2.13 8.09
N ALA A 460 18.68 -2.84 8.89
CA ALA A 460 17.50 -2.28 9.57
C ALA A 460 17.89 -1.11 10.50
N LEU A 461 18.96 -1.27 11.29
CA LEU A 461 19.44 -0.23 12.20
C LEU A 461 19.82 1.05 11.45
N VAL A 462 20.64 0.93 10.42
CA VAL A 462 21.12 2.07 9.62
C VAL A 462 19.95 2.74 8.90
N THR A 463 19.04 1.95 8.33
CA THR A 463 17.81 2.47 7.68
C THR A 463 16.96 3.28 8.67
N CYS A 464 16.73 2.77 9.88
CA CYS A 464 15.96 3.50 10.90
C CYS A 464 16.67 4.77 11.39
N ILE A 465 17.99 4.75 11.53
CA ILE A 465 18.77 5.96 11.91
C ILE A 465 18.67 7.03 10.81
N ILE A 466 18.86 6.65 9.54
CA ILE A 466 18.74 7.60 8.42
C ILE A 466 17.30 8.13 8.35
N GLY A 467 16.30 7.26 8.50
CA GLY A 467 14.89 7.65 8.51
C GLY A 467 14.56 8.63 9.63
N TYR A 468 15.08 8.41 10.84
CA TYR A 468 14.94 9.35 11.95
C TYR A 468 15.54 10.72 11.61
N LEU A 469 16.77 10.76 11.10
CA LEU A 469 17.45 12.02 10.76
C LEU A 469 16.70 12.79 9.67
N LEU A 470 16.21 12.11 8.63
CA LEU A 470 15.38 12.73 7.60
C LEU A 470 14.01 13.15 8.15
N GLY A 471 13.46 12.36 9.05
CA GLY A 471 12.17 12.64 9.71
C GLY A 471 12.16 13.92 10.55
N LEU A 472 13.33 14.36 11.06
CA LEU A 472 13.44 15.59 11.84
C LEU A 472 12.99 16.83 11.07
N VAL A 473 13.09 16.83 9.74
CA VAL A 473 12.65 17.95 8.90
C VAL A 473 11.13 18.15 8.98
N TYR A 474 10.35 17.09 9.08
CA TYR A 474 8.88 17.16 9.10
C TYR A 474 8.28 17.60 10.44
N ILE A 475 9.07 17.58 11.51
CA ILE A 475 8.65 18.02 12.85
C ILE A 475 9.15 19.44 13.19
N THR A 476 9.63 20.18 12.18
CA THR A 476 9.94 21.62 12.28
C THR A 476 8.66 22.45 12.10
N PRO A 477 8.64 23.72 12.49
CA PRO A 477 7.52 24.62 12.24
C PRO A 477 7.09 24.74 10.77
N GLY A 478 8.05 24.65 9.83
CA GLY A 478 7.79 24.56 8.40
C GLY A 478 7.54 23.14 7.88
N GLY A 479 7.60 22.14 8.76
CA GLY A 479 7.58 20.71 8.37
C GLY A 479 6.30 20.27 7.68
N GLN A 480 5.15 20.84 8.05
CA GLN A 480 3.87 20.55 7.40
C GLN A 480 3.85 20.94 5.91
N TRP A 481 4.51 22.04 5.56
CA TRP A 481 4.69 22.48 4.17
C TRP A 481 5.52 21.48 3.38
N ILE A 482 6.61 20.99 3.97
CA ILE A 482 7.47 19.99 3.33
C ILE A 482 6.73 18.65 3.18
N LEU A 483 5.95 18.26 4.18
CA LEU A 483 5.14 17.03 4.15
C LEU A 483 4.18 17.06 2.96
N GLU A 484 3.41 18.14 2.81
CA GLU A 484 2.44 18.30 1.72
C GLU A 484 3.12 18.23 0.34
N LEU A 485 4.29 18.88 0.22
CA LEU A 485 5.07 18.86 -1.01
C LEU A 485 5.56 17.44 -1.36
N VAL A 486 6.09 16.71 -0.38
CA VAL A 486 6.63 15.36 -0.58
C VAL A 486 5.49 14.36 -0.82
N ASP A 487 4.35 14.49 -0.16
CA ASP A 487 3.17 13.65 -0.42
C ASP A 487 2.66 13.85 -1.84
N TYR A 488 2.53 15.10 -2.30
CA TYR A 488 2.03 15.40 -3.64
C TYR A 488 2.97 14.87 -4.74
N PHE A 489 4.26 15.22 -4.70
CA PHE A 489 5.21 14.89 -5.77
C PHE A 489 5.80 13.49 -5.64
N GLY A 490 6.12 13.03 -4.43
CA GLY A 490 6.76 11.76 -4.15
C GLY A 490 5.77 10.62 -3.90
N GLY A 491 4.70 10.88 -3.17
CA GLY A 491 3.68 9.88 -2.83
C GLY A 491 2.57 9.75 -3.87
N GLY A 492 2.18 10.85 -4.52
CA GLY A 492 1.13 10.85 -5.53
C GLY A 492 1.67 10.68 -6.95
N PHE A 493 2.18 11.76 -7.52
CA PHE A 493 2.54 11.86 -8.92
C PHE A 493 3.58 10.82 -9.38
N LEU A 494 4.65 10.64 -8.61
CA LEU A 494 5.72 9.68 -8.93
C LEU A 494 5.20 8.24 -9.02
N ILE A 495 4.37 7.83 -8.07
CA ILE A 495 3.84 6.46 -7.99
C ILE A 495 2.99 6.13 -9.22
N PHE A 496 2.17 7.08 -9.69
CA PHE A 496 1.41 6.90 -10.94
C PHE A 496 2.29 6.66 -12.15
N MET A 497 3.34 7.47 -12.31
CA MET A 497 4.26 7.32 -13.44
C MET A 497 4.94 5.96 -13.43
N LEU A 498 5.43 5.54 -12.27
CA LEU A 498 6.11 4.26 -12.12
C LEU A 498 5.16 3.07 -12.33
N ALA A 499 3.93 3.12 -11.80
CA ALA A 499 2.93 2.08 -12.00
C ALA A 499 2.48 1.96 -13.47
N LEU A 500 2.36 3.09 -14.18
CA LEU A 500 2.08 3.10 -15.62
C LEU A 500 3.22 2.42 -16.39
N ILE A 501 4.48 2.78 -16.11
CA ILE A 501 5.65 2.18 -16.76
C ILE A 501 5.73 0.69 -16.45
N GLU A 502 5.50 0.28 -15.19
CA GLU A 502 5.46 -1.13 -14.80
C GLU A 502 4.40 -1.89 -15.60
N THR A 503 3.17 -1.35 -15.65
CA THR A 503 2.06 -1.98 -16.34
C THR A 503 2.37 -2.17 -17.84
N ILE A 504 2.92 -1.17 -18.49
CA ILE A 504 3.33 -1.23 -19.91
C ILE A 504 4.46 -2.25 -20.07
N ALA A 505 5.49 -2.20 -19.24
CA ALA A 505 6.64 -3.10 -19.33
C ALA A 505 6.22 -4.57 -19.18
N ILE A 506 5.41 -4.88 -18.18
CA ILE A 506 5.01 -6.26 -17.89
C ILE A 506 3.97 -6.77 -18.90
N ASN A 507 2.94 -5.99 -19.23
CA ASN A 507 1.86 -6.51 -20.07
C ASN A 507 2.10 -6.38 -21.57
N TRP A 508 2.84 -5.35 -22.02
CA TRP A 508 3.08 -5.16 -23.46
C TRP A 508 4.46 -5.68 -23.91
N ILE A 509 5.52 -5.44 -23.12
CA ILE A 509 6.89 -5.80 -23.54
C ILE A 509 7.23 -7.24 -23.12
N TYR A 510 7.07 -7.62 -21.85
CA TYR A 510 7.17 -9.03 -21.45
C TYR A 510 6.05 -9.85 -22.07
N GLY A 511 4.89 -9.28 -22.12
CA GLY A 511 3.70 -9.78 -22.79
C GLY A 511 2.72 -10.47 -21.84
N MET A 512 1.47 -10.02 -21.91
CA MET A 512 0.35 -10.55 -21.13
C MET A 512 0.20 -12.08 -21.23
N ARG A 513 0.49 -12.67 -22.42
CA ARG A 513 0.42 -14.14 -22.58
C ARG A 513 1.44 -14.87 -21.71
N ASN A 514 2.65 -14.31 -21.57
CA ASN A 514 3.69 -14.87 -20.72
C ASN A 514 3.29 -14.74 -19.24
N LEU A 515 2.84 -13.55 -18.81
CA LEU A 515 2.38 -13.32 -17.45
C LEU A 515 1.23 -14.27 -17.05
N VAL A 516 0.23 -14.41 -17.90
CA VAL A 516 -0.91 -15.31 -17.64
C VAL A 516 -0.45 -16.76 -17.54
N ARG A 517 0.46 -17.21 -18.40
CA ARG A 517 1.02 -18.57 -18.34
C ARG A 517 1.81 -18.80 -17.05
N ASP A 518 2.61 -17.82 -16.64
CA ASP A 518 3.38 -17.90 -15.40
C ASP A 518 2.46 -18.00 -14.17
N ILE A 519 1.37 -17.22 -14.15
CA ILE A 519 0.35 -17.28 -13.08
C ILE A 519 -0.43 -18.60 -13.14
N ASP A 520 -0.83 -19.07 -14.34
CA ASP A 520 -1.53 -20.34 -14.51
C ASP A 520 -0.67 -21.51 -14.00
N PHE A 521 0.64 -21.50 -14.28
CA PHE A 521 1.58 -22.50 -13.78
C PHE A 521 1.74 -22.43 -12.25
N MET A 522 1.79 -21.22 -11.68
CA MET A 522 1.95 -21.02 -10.24
C MET A 522 0.70 -21.44 -9.46
N LEU A 523 -0.49 -21.03 -9.91
CA LEU A 523 -1.75 -21.19 -9.17
C LEU A 523 -2.64 -22.33 -9.66
N ASP A 524 -2.26 -23.06 -10.73
CA ASP A 524 -3.07 -24.06 -11.41
C ASP A 524 -4.48 -23.54 -11.78
N ARG A 525 -4.58 -22.26 -12.15
CA ARG A 525 -5.84 -21.57 -12.40
C ARG A 525 -5.79 -20.70 -13.64
N LYS A 526 -6.69 -20.92 -14.59
CA LYS A 526 -6.84 -20.08 -15.78
C LYS A 526 -7.48 -18.74 -15.44
N LEU A 527 -6.81 -17.67 -15.79
CA LEU A 527 -7.29 -16.31 -15.61
C LEU A 527 -8.36 -15.95 -16.66
N GLY A 528 -9.47 -15.37 -16.19
CA GLY A 528 -10.56 -14.90 -17.04
C GLY A 528 -10.20 -13.66 -17.88
N ILE A 529 -11.12 -13.29 -18.77
CA ILE A 529 -10.96 -12.16 -19.70
C ILE A 529 -10.84 -10.80 -18.98
N TYR A 530 -11.48 -10.67 -17.80
CA TYR A 530 -11.44 -9.49 -16.95
C TYR A 530 -9.99 -9.03 -16.66
N TRP A 531 -9.11 -9.91 -16.19
CA TRP A 531 -7.72 -9.60 -15.87
C TRP A 531 -6.95 -9.14 -17.11
N LYS A 532 -7.14 -9.84 -18.23
CA LYS A 532 -6.49 -9.53 -19.50
C LYS A 532 -6.91 -8.16 -20.03
N PHE A 533 -8.21 -7.85 -19.99
CA PHE A 533 -8.75 -6.55 -20.40
C PHE A 533 -8.21 -5.42 -19.52
N CYS A 534 -8.23 -5.59 -18.20
CA CYS A 534 -7.71 -4.57 -17.28
C CYS A 534 -6.23 -4.30 -17.52
N TRP A 535 -5.40 -5.32 -17.59
CA TRP A 535 -3.94 -5.16 -17.70
C TRP A 535 -3.48 -4.60 -19.06
N VAL A 536 -4.10 -5.01 -20.15
CA VAL A 536 -3.65 -4.63 -21.50
C VAL A 536 -4.22 -3.30 -21.94
N PHE A 537 -5.46 -3.01 -21.58
CA PHE A 537 -6.19 -1.87 -22.13
C PHE A 537 -6.61 -0.87 -21.05
N PHE A 538 -7.43 -1.29 -20.08
CA PHE A 538 -8.10 -0.35 -19.19
C PHE A 538 -7.10 0.45 -18.32
N ILE A 539 -6.14 -0.23 -17.68
CA ILE A 539 -5.18 0.41 -16.79
C ILE A 539 -4.24 1.35 -17.54
N PRO A 540 -3.54 0.93 -18.62
CA PRO A 540 -2.66 1.84 -19.35
C PRO A 540 -3.38 3.08 -19.88
N VAL A 541 -4.59 2.92 -20.43
CA VAL A 541 -5.39 4.04 -20.94
C VAL A 541 -5.82 4.98 -19.82
N SER A 542 -6.39 4.44 -18.74
CA SER A 542 -6.87 5.25 -17.61
C SER A 542 -5.74 6.00 -16.92
N LEU A 543 -4.63 5.33 -16.60
CA LEU A 543 -3.47 5.97 -15.96
C LEU A 543 -2.82 7.02 -16.87
N THR A 544 -2.74 6.76 -18.18
CA THR A 544 -2.25 7.77 -19.13
C THR A 544 -3.16 8.99 -19.17
N SER A 545 -4.48 8.80 -19.23
CA SER A 545 -5.45 9.90 -19.24
C SER A 545 -5.36 10.74 -17.96
N ILE A 546 -5.24 10.08 -16.81
CA ILE A 546 -5.10 10.75 -15.51
C ILE A 546 -3.77 11.48 -15.40
N LEU A 547 -2.69 10.90 -15.89
CA LEU A 547 -1.38 11.55 -15.93
C LEU A 547 -1.40 12.81 -16.81
N LEU A 548 -2.01 12.73 -17.99
CA LEU A 548 -2.18 13.90 -18.87
C LEU A 548 -3.04 14.99 -18.20
N TYR A 549 -4.12 14.62 -17.55
CA TYR A 549 -4.94 15.55 -16.79
C TYR A 549 -4.13 16.21 -15.66
N SER A 550 -3.35 15.43 -14.89
CA SER A 550 -2.51 15.94 -13.81
C SER A 550 -1.44 16.93 -14.30
N LEU A 551 -0.87 16.70 -15.48
CA LEU A 551 0.15 17.58 -16.05
C LEU A 551 -0.41 18.88 -16.65
N ILE A 552 -1.63 18.86 -17.18
CA ILE A 552 -2.20 19.96 -17.96
C ILE A 552 -3.20 20.78 -17.14
N GLY A 553 -4.03 20.14 -16.34
CA GLY A 553 -5.24 20.73 -15.76
C GLY A 553 -5.27 20.82 -14.24
N MET A 554 -4.30 20.23 -13.53
CA MET A 554 -4.36 20.23 -12.07
C MET A 554 -3.68 21.46 -11.48
N PRO A 555 -4.34 22.16 -10.52
CA PRO A 555 -3.68 23.23 -9.80
C PRO A 555 -2.52 22.68 -8.98
N LEU A 556 -1.46 23.49 -8.87
CA LEU A 556 -0.34 23.17 -8.01
C LEU A 556 -0.80 23.07 -6.54
N PRO A 557 -0.15 22.24 -5.71
CA PRO A 557 -0.54 22.07 -4.31
C PRO A 557 -0.46 23.42 -3.55
N THR A 558 -1.39 23.61 -2.63
CA THR A 558 -1.46 24.75 -1.72
C THR A 558 -1.72 24.25 -0.32
N VAL A 559 -1.23 24.95 0.70
CA VAL A 559 -1.51 24.63 2.10
C VAL A 559 -2.49 25.67 2.64
N GLN A 560 -3.71 25.23 2.99
CA GLN A 560 -4.81 26.12 3.44
C GLN A 560 -5.05 27.33 2.51
N GLY A 561 -4.94 27.12 1.19
CA GLY A 561 -5.14 28.16 0.18
C GLY A 561 -3.92 29.07 -0.06
N VAL A 562 -2.84 28.91 0.69
CA VAL A 562 -1.58 29.64 0.49
C VAL A 562 -0.68 28.86 -0.48
N SER A 563 -0.20 29.51 -1.53
CA SER A 563 0.69 28.92 -2.52
C SER A 563 2.12 28.79 -2.00
N PHE A 564 2.83 27.77 -2.46
CA PHE A 564 4.27 27.64 -2.19
C PHE A 564 5.09 28.66 -2.97
N PRO A 565 6.24 29.10 -2.44
CA PRO A 565 7.22 29.86 -3.22
C PRO A 565 7.76 29.01 -4.39
N TYR A 566 8.14 29.67 -5.49
CA TYR A 566 8.58 29.00 -6.72
C TYR A 566 9.68 27.93 -6.48
N ILE A 567 10.64 28.22 -5.60
CA ILE A 567 11.74 27.31 -5.28
C ILE A 567 11.26 26.00 -4.64
N ALA A 568 10.18 26.02 -3.86
CA ALA A 568 9.60 24.84 -3.26
C ALA A 568 9.00 23.91 -4.34
N TYR A 569 8.32 24.48 -5.35
CA TYR A 569 7.84 23.69 -6.48
C TYR A 569 8.98 23.07 -7.28
N VAL A 570 10.09 23.78 -7.49
CA VAL A 570 11.29 23.23 -8.13
C VAL A 570 11.84 22.04 -7.33
N CYS A 571 11.97 22.19 -6.01
CA CYS A 571 12.38 21.11 -5.12
C CYS A 571 11.40 19.92 -5.16
N GLY A 572 10.10 20.19 -5.21
CA GLY A 572 9.07 19.17 -5.36
C GLY A 572 9.25 18.36 -6.65
N TRP A 573 9.44 19.01 -7.79
CA TRP A 573 9.68 18.35 -9.07
C TRP A 573 11.00 17.57 -9.15
N MET A 574 11.99 17.91 -8.32
CA MET A 574 13.23 17.12 -8.25
C MET A 574 12.98 15.69 -7.74
N LEU A 575 11.99 15.44 -6.88
CA LEU A 575 11.67 14.11 -6.36
C LEU A 575 11.32 13.12 -7.49
N PRO A 576 10.28 13.37 -8.31
CA PRO A 576 9.98 12.47 -9.42
C PRO A 576 11.10 12.43 -10.46
N PHE A 577 11.82 13.54 -10.69
CA PHE A 577 12.94 13.55 -11.62
C PHE A 577 14.08 12.62 -11.19
N ILE A 578 14.48 12.64 -9.92
CA ILE A 578 15.51 11.74 -9.37
C ILE A 578 15.07 10.28 -9.50
N ALA A 579 13.85 9.97 -9.10
CA ALA A 579 13.34 8.60 -9.17
C ALA A 579 13.24 8.08 -10.61
N LEU A 580 12.74 8.90 -11.53
CA LEU A 580 12.60 8.53 -12.94
C LEU A 580 13.95 8.44 -13.65
N SER A 581 14.97 9.21 -13.23
CA SER A 581 16.32 9.11 -13.77
C SER A 581 16.97 7.75 -13.50
N CYS A 582 16.50 7.02 -12.48
CA CYS A 582 16.94 5.64 -12.24
C CYS A 582 16.61 4.71 -13.42
N ILE A 583 15.56 5.02 -14.22
CA ILE A 583 15.15 4.17 -15.37
C ILE A 583 16.19 4.22 -16.48
N PRO A 584 16.55 5.38 -17.05
CA PRO A 584 17.59 5.43 -18.08
C PRO A 584 18.96 5.01 -17.53
N ILE A 585 19.30 5.32 -16.27
CA ILE A 585 20.54 4.85 -15.65
C ILE A 585 20.55 3.32 -15.55
N GLY A 586 19.45 2.72 -15.10
CA GLY A 586 19.29 1.27 -15.01
C GLY A 586 19.35 0.60 -16.38
N PHE A 587 18.77 1.22 -17.40
CA PHE A 587 18.84 0.76 -18.78
C PHE A 587 20.28 0.77 -19.32
N ILE A 588 21.00 1.89 -19.18
CA ILE A 588 22.41 2.01 -19.61
C ILE A 588 23.27 0.96 -18.90
N HIS A 589 23.08 0.79 -17.58
CA HIS A 589 23.76 -0.24 -16.81
C HIS A 589 23.44 -1.65 -17.33
N ALA A 590 22.18 -1.94 -17.65
CA ALA A 590 21.78 -3.24 -18.20
C ALA A 590 22.43 -3.52 -19.55
N VAL A 591 22.51 -2.52 -20.43
CA VAL A 591 23.20 -2.61 -21.74
C VAL A 591 24.70 -2.81 -21.54
N TYR A 592 25.31 -2.10 -20.60
CA TYR A 592 26.74 -2.25 -20.29
C TYR A 592 27.08 -3.66 -19.78
N CYS A 593 26.22 -4.25 -18.94
CA CYS A 593 26.41 -5.58 -18.37
C CYS A 593 26.01 -6.73 -19.32
N SER A 594 25.49 -6.44 -20.53
CA SER A 594 25.19 -7.47 -21.52
C SER A 594 26.47 -7.99 -22.16
N THR A 595 26.51 -9.29 -22.42
CA THR A 595 27.67 -10.00 -23.02
C THR A 595 27.61 -10.09 -24.54
N ALA A 596 26.54 -9.57 -25.17
CA ALA A 596 26.39 -9.60 -26.62
C ALA A 596 27.47 -8.78 -27.34
N SER A 597 27.81 -9.17 -28.55
CA SER A 597 28.93 -8.62 -29.33
C SER A 597 28.68 -7.21 -29.84
N THR A 598 27.46 -6.93 -30.33
CA THR A 598 27.10 -5.62 -30.89
C THR A 598 26.21 -4.80 -29.95
N LEU A 599 26.29 -3.46 -30.05
CA LEU A 599 25.45 -2.56 -29.23
C LEU A 599 23.96 -2.83 -29.46
N PHE A 600 23.56 -3.08 -30.70
CA PHE A 600 22.16 -3.36 -31.03
C PHE A 600 21.66 -4.66 -30.38
N GLU A 601 22.48 -5.72 -30.40
CA GLU A 601 22.15 -6.97 -29.71
C GLU A 601 22.09 -6.80 -28.21
N ARG A 602 23.01 -6.03 -27.60
CA ARG A 602 22.99 -5.69 -26.16
C ARG A 602 21.68 -5.01 -25.79
N VAL A 603 21.26 -4.00 -26.54
CA VAL A 603 19.98 -3.32 -26.34
C VAL A 603 18.82 -4.32 -26.45
N LYS A 604 18.78 -5.14 -27.52
CA LYS A 604 17.73 -6.13 -27.74
C LYS A 604 17.65 -7.18 -26.61
N GLU A 605 18.80 -7.55 -26.06
CA GLU A 605 18.89 -8.51 -24.95
C GLU A 605 18.29 -7.96 -23.65
N THR A 606 18.41 -6.64 -23.40
CA THR A 606 17.83 -6.03 -22.19
C THR A 606 16.29 -6.02 -22.16
N PHE A 607 15.66 -6.15 -23.33
CA PHE A 607 14.20 -6.30 -23.46
C PHE A 607 13.73 -7.76 -23.44
N LYS A 608 14.62 -8.70 -23.15
CA LYS A 608 14.29 -10.11 -22.93
C LYS A 608 14.52 -10.49 -21.48
N SER A 609 13.75 -11.47 -21.01
CA SER A 609 13.95 -12.02 -19.67
C SER A 609 15.34 -12.65 -19.57
N LYS A 610 16.02 -12.41 -18.44
CA LYS A 610 17.30 -13.09 -18.16
C LYS A 610 17.08 -14.61 -18.09
N PRO A 611 18.11 -15.43 -18.41
CA PRO A 611 18.03 -16.88 -18.26
C PRO A 611 17.73 -17.33 -16.82
N SER A 612 18.09 -16.51 -15.82
CA SER A 612 17.77 -16.74 -14.40
C SER A 612 16.37 -16.26 -13.99
N TRP A 613 15.54 -15.78 -14.91
CA TRP A 613 14.13 -15.45 -14.63
C TRP A 613 13.30 -16.72 -14.54
N GLY A 614 12.47 -16.80 -13.51
CA GLY A 614 11.57 -17.93 -13.24
C GLY A 614 11.45 -18.21 -11.74
N PRO A 615 10.77 -19.28 -11.36
CA PRO A 615 10.69 -19.71 -9.96
C PRO A 615 12.07 -19.91 -9.34
N MET A 616 12.29 -19.42 -8.12
CA MET A 616 13.58 -19.55 -7.44
C MET A 616 13.89 -21.01 -7.08
N ASN A 617 12.86 -21.78 -6.73
CA ASN A 617 13.00 -23.21 -6.43
C ASN A 617 13.33 -24.00 -7.70
N GLU A 618 14.42 -24.79 -7.68
CA GLU A 618 14.93 -25.52 -8.85
C GLU A 618 13.91 -26.49 -9.46
N THR A 619 13.16 -27.18 -8.63
CA THR A 619 12.16 -28.16 -9.08
C THR A 619 11.06 -27.46 -9.88
N TYR A 620 10.52 -26.36 -9.35
CA TYR A 620 9.51 -25.56 -10.07
C TYR A 620 10.12 -24.87 -11.30
N HIS A 621 11.37 -24.45 -11.24
CA HIS A 621 12.04 -23.81 -12.38
C HIS A 621 12.20 -24.78 -13.56
N LYS A 622 12.67 -26.02 -13.31
CA LYS A 622 12.79 -27.06 -14.33
C LYS A 622 11.41 -27.39 -14.93
N ALA A 623 10.41 -27.58 -14.09
CA ALA A 623 9.04 -27.86 -14.55
C ALA A 623 8.47 -26.70 -15.38
N TRP A 624 8.71 -25.46 -15.00
CA TRP A 624 8.26 -24.29 -15.74
C TRP A 624 8.94 -24.16 -17.11
N LEU A 625 10.26 -24.43 -17.19
CA LEU A 625 10.98 -24.44 -18.47
C LEU A 625 10.40 -25.50 -19.44
N LEU A 626 10.04 -26.69 -18.93
CA LEU A 626 9.38 -27.72 -19.76
C LEU A 626 7.99 -27.30 -20.26
N CYS A 627 7.25 -26.50 -19.46
CA CYS A 627 5.95 -25.96 -19.88
C CYS A 627 6.07 -24.78 -20.87
N LYS A 628 7.27 -24.16 -20.98
CA LYS A 628 7.49 -22.99 -21.84
C LYS A 628 7.80 -23.38 -23.29
N HIS A 629 8.31 -24.58 -23.49
CA HIS A 629 8.59 -25.17 -24.80
C HIS A 629 7.44 -26.08 -25.24
#